data_9b8227c2fde9a3aaf1b87d2864283cf8
#
_entry.id   9b8227c2fde9a3aaf1b87d2864283cf8
#
_cell.length_a   1.000
_cell.length_b   1.000
_cell.length_c   1.000
_cell.angle_alpha   90.00
_cell.angle_beta   90.00
_cell.angle_gamma   90.00
#
_symmetry.space_group_name_H-M   'P 1'
#
loop_
_entity.id
_entity.type
_entity.pdbx_description
1 polymer ?
#
loop_
_entity_poly.entity_id
_entity_poly.type
_entity_poly.pdbx_seq_one_letter_code
_entity_poly.pdbx_strand_id
1 'polypeptide(L)'
;MTEQQLPEGWQMVKFGDIAKHISKRVEPSETDLKIYVGLEHLDPDSLKIKRHGVPADVEGQKLLVKKGQIIFGKRRAYQRKVAVADWDCICSAHAMVLEENSKMVIPGFLPFFMQSDIFMNRAVAISEGSLSPTIKWKVLAEQVFLFPSKNRQLKMLPILSSCNLASLKNDAALESLLFFRKVIFREHISKLIIRHNVSREKLGDVCRISTGKTPPSNEREYWEGDIPFITPGDISSDSLYINSGERNITHKGLEKTPSVPKGSVLLTCIGSTIGKAAIASCDLSTNQQINSLICSEKILPEYLIVWIQNNLEVIKKYTGIQAVPIINKSTLANIDVDVPFLEEQLKLVMVVREMDSLRHKLKKKGVILTNLTKSLFVQDSD
;
A
#
# COMPACT_ATOMS: atom_id res chain seq x y z
N MET A 1 -41.40 2.07 20.32
CA MET A 1 -40.23 1.51 19.66
C MET A 1 -40.51 0.05 19.42
N THR A 2 -40.80 -0.34 18.17
CA THR A 2 -41.03 -1.72 17.78
C THR A 2 -39.78 -2.52 18.05
N GLU A 3 -39.86 -3.63 18.80
CA GLU A 3 -38.78 -4.63 18.90
C GLU A 3 -38.45 -5.11 17.50
N GLN A 4 -37.36 -4.60 16.94
CA GLN A 4 -36.80 -5.19 15.73
C GLN A 4 -36.35 -6.61 16.10
N GLN A 5 -37.05 -7.61 15.54
CA GLN A 5 -36.67 -9.01 15.72
C GLN A 5 -35.21 -9.18 15.21
N LEU A 6 -34.34 -9.60 16.14
CA LEU A 6 -32.96 -9.90 15.78
C LEU A 6 -32.93 -11.07 14.78
N PRO A 7 -32.06 -11.06 13.78
CA PRO A 7 -31.90 -12.19 12.87
C PRO A 7 -31.61 -13.48 13.62
N GLU A 8 -32.05 -14.60 13.09
CA GLU A 8 -31.82 -15.91 13.70
C GLU A 8 -30.31 -16.17 13.89
N GLY A 9 -29.96 -16.57 15.11
CA GLY A 9 -28.58 -16.87 15.48
C GLY A 9 -27.69 -15.63 15.76
N TRP A 10 -28.30 -14.43 15.91
CA TRP A 10 -27.62 -13.22 16.36
C TRP A 10 -28.17 -12.76 17.72
N GLN A 11 -27.36 -12.03 18.45
CA GLN A 11 -27.69 -11.51 19.78
C GLN A 11 -27.00 -10.16 20.01
N MET A 12 -27.60 -9.31 20.83
CA MET A 12 -26.97 -8.05 21.26
C MET A 12 -26.08 -8.34 22.47
N VAL A 13 -24.79 -7.98 22.40
CA VAL A 13 -23.83 -8.22 23.49
C VAL A 13 -22.98 -6.99 23.75
N LYS A 14 -22.61 -6.74 25.01
CA LYS A 14 -21.58 -5.76 25.32
C LYS A 14 -20.20 -6.30 24.93
N PHE A 15 -19.31 -5.42 24.44
CA PHE A 15 -17.96 -5.85 24.09
C PHE A 15 -17.21 -6.44 25.27
N GLY A 16 -17.42 -5.89 26.47
CA GLY A 16 -16.83 -6.43 27.72
C GLY A 16 -17.27 -7.84 28.09
N ASP A 17 -18.39 -8.34 27.52
CA ASP A 17 -18.86 -9.72 27.73
C ASP A 17 -18.17 -10.71 26.81
N ILE A 18 -17.62 -10.26 25.68
CA ILE A 18 -16.94 -11.09 24.67
C ILE A 18 -15.41 -10.95 24.67
N ALA A 19 -14.88 -9.89 25.28
CA ALA A 19 -13.45 -9.63 25.36
C ALA A 19 -13.01 -9.28 26.79
N LYS A 20 -11.77 -9.62 27.13
CA LYS A 20 -11.10 -9.22 28.38
C LYS A 20 -9.90 -8.35 28.04
N HIS A 21 -9.74 -7.25 28.74
CA HIS A 21 -8.60 -6.36 28.60
C HIS A 21 -7.46 -6.78 29.55
N ILE A 22 -6.30 -7.00 28.95
CA ILE A 22 -5.04 -7.34 29.66
C ILE A 22 -4.18 -6.08 29.72
N SER A 23 -3.91 -5.58 30.92
CA SER A 23 -3.17 -4.33 31.12
C SER A 23 -1.84 -4.53 31.87
N LYS A 24 -1.26 -5.72 31.78
CA LYS A 24 0.03 -6.01 32.43
C LYS A 24 1.16 -5.26 31.72
N ARG A 25 1.94 -4.50 32.50
CA ARG A 25 3.01 -3.63 31.98
C ARG A 25 4.38 -4.12 32.40
N VAL A 26 5.39 -3.72 31.62
CA VAL A 26 6.80 -3.99 31.88
C VAL A 26 7.65 -2.87 31.26
N GLU A 27 8.79 -2.55 31.91
CA GLU A 27 9.83 -1.75 31.26
C GLU A 27 10.61 -2.61 30.26
N PRO A 28 10.93 -2.10 29.05
CA PRO A 28 11.67 -2.87 28.04
C PRO A 28 13.02 -3.40 28.53
N SER A 29 13.68 -2.69 29.45
CA SER A 29 14.95 -3.09 30.08
C SER A 29 14.83 -4.21 31.13
N GLU A 30 13.60 -4.48 31.59
CA GLU A 30 13.32 -5.46 32.68
C GLU A 30 12.72 -6.76 32.16
N THR A 31 12.69 -6.96 30.81
CA THR A 31 12.11 -8.16 30.21
C THR A 31 13.14 -8.96 29.43
N ASP A 32 13.05 -10.29 29.55
CA ASP A 32 13.82 -11.23 28.71
C ASP A 32 13.22 -11.46 27.31
N LEU A 33 12.05 -10.88 27.05
CA LEU A 33 11.38 -10.99 25.74
C LEU A 33 12.21 -10.30 24.66
N LYS A 34 12.27 -10.90 23.48
CA LYS A 34 13.13 -10.43 22.37
C LYS A 34 12.36 -9.66 21.30
N ILE A 35 11.02 -9.60 21.39
CA ILE A 35 10.15 -9.06 20.38
C ILE A 35 9.38 -7.87 20.93
N TYR A 36 9.43 -6.75 20.20
CA TYR A 36 8.59 -5.58 20.39
C TYR A 36 7.66 -5.37 19.20
N VAL A 37 6.37 -5.18 19.46
CA VAL A 37 5.35 -4.90 18.44
C VAL A 37 4.81 -3.48 18.64
N GLY A 38 5.28 -2.54 17.81
CA GLY A 38 4.72 -1.20 17.69
C GLY A 38 3.49 -1.17 16.77
N LEU A 39 2.75 -0.07 16.78
CA LEU A 39 1.62 0.10 15.83
C LEU A 39 2.09 0.14 14.37
N GLU A 40 3.31 0.51 14.11
CA GLU A 40 3.99 0.49 12.80
C GLU A 40 4.23 -0.92 12.25
N HIS A 41 4.24 -1.93 13.12
CA HIS A 41 4.42 -3.33 12.77
C HIS A 41 3.11 -4.05 12.44
N LEU A 42 1.95 -3.42 12.76
CA LEU A 42 0.63 -3.95 12.47
C LEU A 42 0.15 -3.43 11.11
N ASP A 43 -0.18 -4.34 10.22
CA ASP A 43 -0.77 -4.02 8.92
C ASP A 43 -2.30 -3.83 9.03
N PRO A 44 -2.90 -2.88 8.30
CA PRO A 44 -4.35 -2.76 8.21
C PRO A 44 -4.99 -4.05 7.68
N ASP A 45 -6.14 -4.41 8.26
CA ASP A 45 -6.95 -5.58 7.84
C ASP A 45 -6.17 -6.91 7.81
N SER A 46 -5.06 -7.04 8.58
CA SER A 46 -4.26 -8.26 8.69
C SER A 46 -4.20 -8.75 10.13
N LEU A 47 -4.53 -10.02 10.35
CA LEU A 47 -4.35 -10.66 11.66
C LEU A 47 -2.91 -11.14 11.91
N LYS A 48 -2.06 -11.16 10.88
CA LYS A 48 -0.68 -11.62 10.95
C LYS A 48 0.27 -10.46 11.22
N ILE A 49 1.18 -10.64 12.18
CA ILE A 49 2.29 -9.72 12.42
C ILE A 49 3.47 -10.17 11.54
N LYS A 50 3.81 -9.37 10.52
CA LYS A 50 4.88 -9.69 9.56
C LYS A 50 6.24 -9.08 9.96
N ARG A 51 6.23 -8.06 10.83
CA ARG A 51 7.42 -7.30 11.24
C ARG A 51 7.39 -7.05 12.72
N HIS A 52 8.54 -6.93 13.33
CA HIS A 52 8.68 -6.53 14.71
C HIS A 52 10.00 -5.78 14.92
N GLY A 53 10.11 -5.03 16.00
CA GLY A 53 11.34 -4.48 16.53
C GLY A 53 11.87 -5.31 17.70
N VAL A 54 12.84 -4.75 18.40
CA VAL A 54 13.39 -5.33 19.63
C VAL A 54 13.13 -4.41 20.81
N PRO A 55 13.02 -4.92 22.04
CA PRO A 55 12.79 -4.09 23.24
C PRO A 55 13.84 -3.00 23.45
N ALA A 56 15.09 -3.24 23.05
CA ALA A 56 16.18 -2.28 23.18
C ALA A 56 16.00 -0.98 22.38
N ASP A 57 15.14 -0.98 21.34
CA ASP A 57 14.89 0.18 20.50
C ASP A 57 13.82 1.12 21.06
N VAL A 58 13.24 0.79 22.22
CA VAL A 58 12.09 1.55 22.75
C VAL A 58 12.22 1.81 24.24
N GLU A 59 11.71 2.96 24.66
CA GLU A 59 11.73 3.41 26.05
C GLU A 59 10.32 3.50 26.64
N GLY A 60 10.24 3.51 27.98
CA GLY A 60 9.01 3.64 28.77
C GLY A 60 8.14 2.39 28.71
N GLN A 61 7.19 2.32 29.64
CA GLN A 61 6.35 1.14 29.86
C GLN A 61 5.63 0.64 28.63
N LYS A 62 5.72 -0.65 28.40
CA LYS A 62 5.05 -1.41 27.34
C LYS A 62 4.05 -2.40 27.93
N LEU A 63 3.18 -2.95 27.10
CA LEU A 63 2.24 -3.99 27.48
C LEU A 63 2.84 -5.37 27.22
N LEU A 64 2.72 -6.27 28.19
CA LEU A 64 3.05 -7.69 28.01
C LEU A 64 1.96 -8.36 27.19
N VAL A 65 2.36 -9.18 26.24
CA VAL A 65 1.49 -9.94 25.35
C VAL A 65 1.91 -11.39 25.36
N LYS A 66 0.95 -12.28 25.55
CA LYS A 66 1.14 -13.73 25.41
C LYS A 66 0.74 -14.18 24.01
N LYS A 67 1.38 -15.25 23.53
CA LYS A 67 0.96 -15.91 22.28
C LYS A 67 -0.55 -16.20 22.29
N GLY A 68 -1.22 -15.88 21.19
CA GLY A 68 -2.66 -16.01 21.00
C GLY A 68 -3.48 -14.81 21.47
N GLN A 69 -2.92 -13.87 22.21
CA GLN A 69 -3.62 -12.63 22.56
C GLN A 69 -3.73 -11.68 21.37
N ILE A 70 -4.77 -10.85 21.38
CA ILE A 70 -5.08 -9.90 20.33
C ILE A 70 -4.43 -8.56 20.66
N ILE A 71 -3.72 -7.97 19.70
CA ILE A 71 -3.18 -6.62 19.80
C ILE A 71 -4.05 -5.71 18.92
N PHE A 72 -4.78 -4.78 19.54
CA PHE A 72 -5.62 -3.79 18.87
C PHE A 72 -5.00 -2.40 18.97
N GLY A 73 -4.77 -1.75 17.84
CA GLY A 73 -4.31 -0.38 17.74
C GLY A 73 -5.40 0.60 18.18
N LYS A 74 -5.53 0.85 19.49
CA LYS A 74 -6.55 1.76 20.04
C LYS A 74 -6.36 3.23 19.67
N ARG A 75 -5.13 3.63 19.32
CA ARG A 75 -4.80 4.96 18.81
C ARG A 75 -4.93 4.96 17.30
N ARG A 76 -5.68 5.90 16.74
CA ARG A 76 -6.00 5.97 15.31
C ARG A 76 -6.68 4.69 14.81
N ALA A 77 -7.77 4.29 15.46
CA ALA A 77 -8.52 3.06 15.13
C ALA A 77 -8.95 2.99 13.65
N TYR A 78 -9.11 4.12 12.98
CA TYR A 78 -9.38 4.19 11.54
C TYR A 78 -8.30 3.51 10.67
N GLN A 79 -7.11 3.24 11.21
CA GLN A 79 -6.07 2.46 10.53
C GLN A 79 -6.34 0.95 10.55
N ARG A 80 -7.39 0.47 11.22
CA ARG A 80 -7.88 -0.92 11.22
C ARG A 80 -6.82 -1.97 11.62
N LYS A 81 -6.00 -1.65 12.61
CA LYS A 81 -4.89 -2.47 13.06
C LYS A 81 -5.32 -3.42 14.17
N VAL A 82 -5.56 -4.68 13.83
CA VAL A 82 -5.84 -5.79 14.74
C VAL A 82 -5.00 -6.97 14.32
N ALA A 83 -4.22 -7.54 15.25
CA ALA A 83 -3.43 -8.75 14.97
C ALA A 83 -3.47 -9.72 16.15
N VAL A 84 -3.13 -10.98 15.89
CA VAL A 84 -2.95 -12.02 16.91
C VAL A 84 -1.46 -12.29 17.08
N ALA A 85 -1.00 -12.31 18.33
CA ALA A 85 0.40 -12.55 18.63
C ALA A 85 0.79 -14.01 18.37
N ASP A 86 1.80 -14.23 17.54
CA ASP A 86 2.36 -15.57 17.28
C ASP A 86 3.34 -16.04 18.38
N TRP A 87 3.78 -15.12 19.22
CA TRP A 87 4.80 -15.31 20.26
C TRP A 87 4.48 -14.48 21.51
N ASP A 88 5.14 -14.79 22.61
CA ASP A 88 5.20 -13.88 23.75
C ASP A 88 6.05 -12.66 23.38
N CYS A 89 5.54 -11.47 23.61
CA CYS A 89 6.20 -10.21 23.23
C CYS A 89 5.80 -9.06 24.16
N ILE A 90 6.41 -7.89 23.93
CA ILE A 90 5.89 -6.62 24.46
C ILE A 90 5.29 -5.81 23.31
N CYS A 91 4.26 -5.01 23.57
CA CYS A 91 3.69 -4.14 22.53
C CYS A 91 3.54 -2.70 23.02
N SER A 92 3.33 -1.79 22.06
CA SER A 92 3.12 -0.37 22.31
C SER A 92 2.01 -0.11 23.35
N ALA A 93 2.21 0.82 24.27
CA ALA A 93 1.19 1.31 25.20
C ALA A 93 -0.02 1.99 24.48
N HIS A 94 0.14 2.32 23.20
CA HIS A 94 -0.94 2.84 22.33
C HIS A 94 -1.82 1.72 21.74
N ALA A 95 -1.55 0.46 22.08
CA ALA A 95 -2.42 -0.68 21.77
C ALA A 95 -3.32 -1.04 22.98
N MET A 96 -4.29 -1.91 22.74
CA MET A 96 -4.95 -2.73 23.77
C MET A 96 -4.56 -4.18 23.55
N VAL A 97 -4.27 -4.90 24.61
CA VAL A 97 -4.11 -6.36 24.60
C VAL A 97 -5.41 -6.98 25.08
N LEU A 98 -5.97 -7.86 24.29
CA LEU A 98 -7.29 -8.45 24.54
C LEU A 98 -7.23 -9.98 24.48
N GLU A 99 -8.07 -10.61 25.27
CA GLU A 99 -8.37 -12.04 25.22
C GLU A 99 -9.84 -12.28 24.97
N GLU A 100 -10.17 -13.39 24.34
CA GLU A 100 -11.53 -13.83 24.16
C GLU A 100 -12.17 -14.31 25.47
N ASN A 101 -13.45 -13.97 25.68
CA ASN A 101 -14.21 -14.56 26.74
C ASN A 101 -14.86 -15.87 26.24
N SER A 102 -14.30 -17.02 26.64
CA SER A 102 -14.72 -18.36 26.20
C SER A 102 -16.18 -18.71 26.51
N LYS A 103 -16.82 -17.96 27.42
CA LYS A 103 -18.27 -18.15 27.72
C LYS A 103 -19.14 -17.78 26.51
N MET A 104 -18.76 -16.75 25.76
CA MET A 104 -19.56 -16.19 24.65
C MET A 104 -18.89 -16.37 23.28
N VAL A 105 -17.58 -16.57 23.23
CA VAL A 105 -16.78 -16.60 22.01
C VAL A 105 -16.09 -17.95 21.87
N ILE A 106 -16.12 -18.52 20.66
CA ILE A 106 -15.30 -19.69 20.33
C ILE A 106 -13.85 -19.26 20.06
N PRO A 107 -12.85 -20.08 20.40
CA PRO A 107 -11.46 -19.72 20.21
C PRO A 107 -11.14 -19.29 18.77
N GLY A 108 -10.49 -18.13 18.62
CA GLY A 108 -10.05 -17.59 17.33
C GLY A 108 -11.13 -16.80 16.56
N PHE A 109 -12.34 -16.60 17.11
CA PHE A 109 -13.40 -15.86 16.41
C PHE A 109 -13.31 -14.33 16.61
N LEU A 110 -12.97 -13.88 17.81
CA LEU A 110 -12.97 -12.46 18.17
C LEU A 110 -12.07 -11.59 17.26
N PRO A 111 -10.86 -12.00 16.86
CA PRO A 111 -10.03 -11.20 15.96
C PRO A 111 -10.70 -10.89 14.62
N PHE A 112 -11.44 -11.85 14.05
CA PHE A 112 -12.19 -11.64 12.82
C PHE A 112 -13.35 -10.66 13.00
N PHE A 113 -14.10 -10.80 14.11
CA PHE A 113 -15.13 -9.83 14.44
C PHE A 113 -14.57 -8.43 14.59
N MET A 114 -13.41 -8.27 15.23
CA MET A 114 -12.76 -6.98 15.42
C MET A 114 -12.23 -6.37 14.10
N GLN A 115 -12.03 -7.16 13.05
CA GLN A 115 -11.71 -6.64 11.70
C GLN A 115 -12.97 -6.27 10.90
N SER A 116 -14.18 -6.64 11.34
CA SER A 116 -15.40 -6.29 10.65
C SER A 116 -15.68 -4.80 10.66
N ASP A 117 -16.46 -4.33 9.66
CA ASP A 117 -16.87 -2.93 9.60
C ASP A 117 -17.82 -2.55 10.74
N ILE A 118 -18.61 -3.51 11.27
CA ILE A 118 -19.47 -3.31 12.44
C ILE A 118 -18.64 -2.87 13.66
N PHE A 119 -17.56 -3.60 13.95
CA PHE A 119 -16.67 -3.24 15.06
C PHE A 119 -15.88 -1.97 14.77
N MET A 120 -15.25 -1.86 13.61
CA MET A 120 -14.35 -0.75 13.30
C MET A 120 -15.08 0.59 13.19
N ASN A 121 -16.25 0.65 12.59
CA ASN A 121 -17.05 1.88 12.52
C ASN A 121 -17.45 2.37 13.92
N ARG A 122 -17.85 1.45 14.80
CA ARG A 122 -18.13 1.78 16.19
C ARG A 122 -16.87 2.24 16.94
N ALA A 123 -15.76 1.56 16.76
CA ALA A 123 -14.48 1.90 17.37
C ALA A 123 -14.00 3.30 16.95
N VAL A 124 -14.14 3.66 15.68
CA VAL A 124 -13.83 5.00 15.18
C VAL A 124 -14.76 6.05 15.78
N ALA A 125 -16.08 5.76 15.82
CA ALA A 125 -17.09 6.69 16.34
C ALA A 125 -16.91 7.05 17.83
N ILE A 126 -16.35 6.15 18.64
CA ILE A 126 -16.10 6.36 20.08
C ILE A 126 -14.68 6.85 20.38
N SER A 127 -13.87 7.09 19.35
CA SER A 127 -12.50 7.60 19.51
C SER A 127 -12.50 9.07 19.91
N GLU A 128 -11.70 9.44 20.90
CA GLU A 128 -11.58 10.81 21.42
C GLU A 128 -10.23 11.42 21.04
N GLY A 129 -10.21 12.69 20.68
CA GLY A 129 -9.01 13.47 20.34
C GLY A 129 -8.92 13.84 18.86
N SER A 130 -8.44 15.07 18.54
CA SER A 130 -8.39 15.60 17.17
C SER A 130 -7.25 15.06 16.31
N LEU A 131 -6.01 15.17 16.81
CA LEU A 131 -4.81 14.77 16.02
C LEU A 131 -4.50 13.27 16.07
N SER A 132 -4.83 12.62 17.17
CA SER A 132 -4.51 11.20 17.40
C SER A 132 -5.61 10.55 18.25
N PRO A 133 -6.81 10.36 17.68
CA PRO A 133 -7.95 9.84 18.42
C PRO A 133 -7.63 8.48 19.04
N THR A 134 -8.06 8.29 20.28
CA THR A 134 -7.74 7.10 21.10
C THR A 134 -9.00 6.58 21.78
N ILE A 135 -9.12 5.27 21.90
CA ILE A 135 -10.24 4.59 22.54
C ILE A 135 -9.83 4.18 23.98
N LYS A 136 -10.71 4.45 24.94
CA LYS A 136 -10.58 3.95 26.33
C LYS A 136 -11.30 2.62 26.47
N TRP A 137 -10.67 1.65 27.16
CA TRP A 137 -11.27 0.34 27.39
C TRP A 137 -12.67 0.42 28.01
N LYS A 138 -12.86 1.25 29.05
CA LYS A 138 -14.16 1.41 29.71
C LYS A 138 -15.27 1.82 28.76
N VAL A 139 -14.96 2.68 27.77
CA VAL A 139 -15.93 3.13 26.76
C VAL A 139 -16.21 2.02 25.77
N LEU A 140 -15.18 1.31 25.30
CA LEU A 140 -15.33 0.21 24.34
C LEU A 140 -16.08 -0.98 24.95
N ALA A 141 -15.80 -1.35 26.20
CA ALA A 141 -16.42 -2.47 26.90
C ALA A 141 -17.96 -2.34 27.02
N GLU A 142 -18.45 -1.09 27.15
CA GLU A 142 -19.88 -0.80 27.26
C GLU A 142 -20.59 -0.72 25.89
N GLN A 143 -19.84 -0.75 24.77
CA GLN A 143 -20.47 -0.74 23.45
C GLN A 143 -21.21 -2.04 23.19
N VAL A 144 -22.43 -1.90 22.71
CA VAL A 144 -23.28 -3.03 22.36
C VAL A 144 -23.16 -3.33 20.87
N PHE A 145 -22.95 -4.59 20.56
CA PHE A 145 -22.78 -5.07 19.19
C PHE A 145 -23.78 -6.19 18.90
N LEU A 146 -24.21 -6.24 17.65
CA LEU A 146 -24.84 -7.41 17.12
C LEU A 146 -23.76 -8.48 16.89
N PHE A 147 -23.87 -9.62 17.56
CA PHE A 147 -22.85 -10.64 17.63
C PHE A 147 -23.44 -12.03 17.36
N PRO A 148 -22.79 -12.89 16.58
CA PRO A 148 -23.34 -14.21 16.28
C PRO A 148 -23.29 -15.14 17.50
N SER A 149 -24.29 -15.99 17.64
CA SER A 149 -24.32 -17.08 18.62
C SER A 149 -23.18 -18.05 18.38
N LYS A 150 -22.79 -18.84 19.39
CA LYS A 150 -21.70 -19.84 19.25
C LYS A 150 -21.94 -20.79 18.10
N ASN A 151 -23.15 -21.24 17.87
CA ASN A 151 -23.47 -22.13 16.74
C ASN A 151 -23.21 -21.46 15.39
N ARG A 152 -23.51 -20.17 15.26
CA ARG A 152 -23.22 -19.40 14.05
C ARG A 152 -21.70 -19.13 13.91
N GLN A 153 -21.02 -18.79 15.01
CA GLN A 153 -19.56 -18.66 15.02
C GLN A 153 -18.87 -19.95 14.53
N LEU A 154 -19.33 -21.13 14.96
CA LEU A 154 -18.80 -22.43 14.51
C LEU A 154 -18.95 -22.62 13.00
N LYS A 155 -20.02 -22.13 12.39
CA LYS A 155 -20.21 -22.18 10.93
C LYS A 155 -19.37 -21.12 10.20
N MET A 156 -19.19 -19.94 10.77
CA MET A 156 -18.46 -18.82 10.15
C MET A 156 -16.93 -19.00 10.26
N LEU A 157 -16.42 -19.49 11.39
CA LEU A 157 -14.97 -19.53 11.64
C LEU A 157 -14.16 -20.30 10.61
N PRO A 158 -14.57 -21.47 10.10
CA PRO A 158 -13.85 -22.17 9.05
C PRO A 158 -13.75 -21.36 7.76
N ILE A 159 -14.80 -20.62 7.40
CA ILE A 159 -14.85 -19.78 6.20
C ILE A 159 -13.90 -18.59 6.39
N LEU A 160 -14.01 -17.87 7.52
CA LEU A 160 -13.15 -16.75 7.89
C LEU A 160 -11.67 -17.16 7.89
N SER A 161 -11.35 -18.31 8.50
CA SER A 161 -9.98 -18.86 8.54
C SER A 161 -9.45 -19.20 7.16
N SER A 162 -10.30 -19.79 6.30
CA SER A 162 -9.93 -20.11 4.92
C SER A 162 -9.69 -18.84 4.08
N CYS A 163 -10.54 -17.82 4.22
CA CYS A 163 -10.35 -16.52 3.57
C CYS A 163 -9.05 -15.85 4.03
N ASN A 164 -8.78 -15.85 5.34
CA ASN A 164 -7.55 -15.30 5.90
C ASN A 164 -6.30 -16.02 5.37
N LEU A 165 -6.31 -17.36 5.35
CA LEU A 165 -5.21 -18.16 4.80
C LEU A 165 -5.01 -17.86 3.31
N ALA A 166 -6.10 -17.77 2.54
CA ALA A 166 -6.04 -17.42 1.12
C ALA A 166 -5.47 -16.00 0.90
N SER A 167 -5.83 -15.03 1.76
CA SER A 167 -5.27 -13.68 1.73
C SER A 167 -3.77 -13.68 2.02
N LEU A 168 -3.32 -14.37 3.05
CA LEU A 168 -1.89 -14.50 3.38
C LEU A 168 -1.07 -15.13 2.25
N LYS A 169 -1.59 -16.19 1.62
CA LYS A 169 -0.94 -16.82 0.45
C LYS A 169 -0.91 -15.88 -0.75
N ASN A 170 -1.96 -15.11 -0.96
CA ASN A 170 -2.03 -14.12 -2.03
C ASN A 170 -1.00 -12.99 -1.84
N ASP A 171 -0.84 -12.49 -0.62
CA ASP A 171 0.18 -11.48 -0.28
C ASP A 171 1.59 -12.02 -0.50
N ALA A 172 1.88 -13.24 -0.03
CA ALA A 172 3.17 -13.89 -0.24
C ALA A 172 3.48 -14.10 -1.73
N ALA A 173 2.46 -14.44 -2.54
CA ALA A 173 2.60 -14.56 -4.00
C ALA A 173 2.92 -13.20 -4.65
N LEU A 174 2.29 -12.11 -4.19
CA LEU A 174 2.58 -10.74 -4.66
C LEU A 174 4.02 -10.33 -4.32
N GLU A 175 4.47 -10.56 -3.09
CA GLU A 175 5.83 -10.25 -2.66
C GLU A 175 6.86 -11.05 -3.46
N SER A 176 6.62 -12.36 -3.66
CA SER A 176 7.48 -13.23 -4.46
C SER A 176 7.54 -12.76 -5.92
N LEU A 177 6.41 -12.40 -6.52
CA LEU A 177 6.35 -11.91 -7.90
C LEU A 177 7.16 -10.63 -8.08
N LEU A 178 7.08 -9.69 -7.15
CA LEU A 178 7.85 -8.44 -7.18
C LEU A 178 9.36 -8.69 -7.03
N PHE A 179 9.73 -9.66 -6.19
CA PHE A 179 11.13 -10.07 -6.03
C PHE A 179 11.66 -10.72 -7.32
N PHE A 180 10.94 -11.71 -7.86
CA PHE A 180 11.33 -12.38 -9.10
C PHE A 180 11.46 -11.43 -10.28
N ARG A 181 10.57 -10.44 -10.39
CA ARG A 181 10.64 -9.41 -11.43
C ARG A 181 12.00 -8.68 -11.40
N LYS A 182 12.49 -8.30 -10.21
CA LYS A 182 13.80 -7.67 -10.04
C LYS A 182 14.96 -8.62 -10.39
N VAL A 183 14.88 -9.86 -9.94
CA VAL A 183 15.93 -10.87 -10.19
C VAL A 183 16.03 -11.18 -11.68
N ILE A 184 14.92 -11.46 -12.34
CA ILE A 184 14.87 -11.77 -13.78
C ILE A 184 15.48 -10.62 -14.59
N PHE A 185 15.10 -9.38 -14.29
CA PHE A 185 15.64 -8.21 -14.97
C PHE A 185 17.17 -8.14 -14.82
N ARG A 186 17.67 -8.21 -13.57
CA ARG A 186 19.10 -8.10 -13.28
C ARG A 186 19.92 -9.22 -13.92
N GLU A 187 19.46 -10.46 -13.80
CA GLU A 187 20.14 -11.61 -14.40
C GLU A 187 20.16 -11.52 -15.92
N HIS A 188 19.05 -11.11 -16.55
CA HIS A 188 18.99 -10.96 -18.00
C HIS A 188 19.98 -9.91 -18.48
N ILE A 189 19.97 -8.71 -17.89
CA ILE A 189 20.91 -7.64 -18.23
C ILE A 189 22.37 -8.09 -18.00
N SER A 190 22.67 -8.74 -16.86
CA SER A 190 24.02 -9.23 -16.57
C SER A 190 24.51 -10.24 -17.63
N LYS A 191 23.66 -11.16 -18.07
CA LYS A 191 23.99 -12.12 -19.15
C LYS A 191 24.23 -11.43 -20.47
N LEU A 192 23.47 -10.38 -20.80
CA LEU A 192 23.64 -9.61 -22.02
C LEU A 192 24.93 -8.78 -21.99
N ILE A 193 25.31 -8.21 -20.84
CA ILE A 193 26.59 -7.49 -20.65
C ILE A 193 27.77 -8.44 -20.92
N ILE A 194 27.75 -9.66 -20.35
CA ILE A 194 28.79 -10.67 -20.57
C ILE A 194 28.92 -11.05 -22.06
N ARG A 195 27.81 -11.04 -22.81
CA ARG A 195 27.77 -11.35 -24.24
C ARG A 195 28.06 -10.14 -25.14
N HIS A 196 28.34 -8.98 -24.57
CA HIS A 196 28.52 -7.71 -25.30
C HIS A 196 27.31 -7.27 -26.14
N ASN A 197 26.10 -7.64 -25.70
CA ASN A 197 24.83 -7.31 -26.37
C ASN A 197 24.12 -6.11 -25.72
N VAL A 198 24.82 -5.31 -24.94
CA VAL A 198 24.32 -4.10 -24.26
C VAL A 198 25.31 -2.98 -24.49
N SER A 199 24.84 -1.84 -24.98
CA SER A 199 25.58 -0.59 -24.89
C SER A 199 25.25 0.14 -23.60
N ARG A 200 26.20 0.92 -23.11
CA ARG A 200 25.98 1.82 -21.98
C ARG A 200 25.97 3.25 -22.51
N GLU A 201 24.80 3.84 -22.51
CA GLU A 201 24.52 5.13 -23.12
C GLU A 201 24.14 6.16 -22.05
N LYS A 202 24.24 7.45 -22.34
CA LYS A 202 23.60 8.48 -21.51
C LYS A 202 22.10 8.53 -21.82
N LEU A 203 21.29 8.76 -20.80
CA LEU A 203 19.84 8.87 -21.00
C LEU A 203 19.49 10.00 -21.99
N GLY A 204 20.28 11.09 -21.99
CA GLY A 204 20.12 12.18 -22.94
C GLY A 204 20.50 11.84 -24.38
N ASP A 205 21.26 10.77 -24.63
CA ASP A 205 21.66 10.32 -25.97
C ASP A 205 20.60 9.38 -26.60
N VAL A 206 19.77 8.76 -25.75
CA VAL A 206 18.70 7.85 -26.18
C VAL A 206 17.30 8.41 -25.99
N CYS A 207 17.17 9.55 -25.30
CA CYS A 207 15.89 10.22 -25.08
C CYS A 207 16.03 11.74 -25.22
N ARG A 208 15.10 12.38 -25.90
CA ARG A 208 14.93 13.83 -25.77
C ARG A 208 14.13 14.12 -24.49
N ILE A 209 14.72 14.89 -23.58
CA ILE A 209 14.12 15.20 -22.26
C ILE A 209 13.45 16.55 -22.29
N SER A 210 12.21 16.63 -21.82
CA SER A 210 11.42 17.86 -21.70
C SER A 210 10.87 17.99 -20.27
N THR A 211 11.14 19.11 -19.60
CA THR A 211 10.56 19.39 -18.28
C THR A 211 9.19 20.03 -18.46
N GLY A 212 8.18 19.51 -17.76
CA GLY A 212 6.85 20.08 -17.79
C GLY A 212 6.78 21.49 -17.17
N LYS A 213 5.65 22.16 -17.36
CA LYS A 213 5.38 23.50 -16.85
C LYS A 213 3.90 23.65 -16.58
N THR A 214 3.53 24.27 -15.46
CA THR A 214 2.14 24.55 -15.12
C THR A 214 1.70 25.88 -15.73
N PRO A 215 0.64 25.91 -16.55
CA PRO A 215 0.01 27.17 -16.97
C PRO A 215 -0.47 27.98 -15.76
N PRO A 216 -0.57 29.32 -15.84
CA PRO A 216 -1.11 30.14 -14.78
C PRO A 216 -2.46 29.62 -14.27
N SER A 217 -2.53 29.28 -12.98
CA SER A 217 -3.71 28.60 -12.40
C SER A 217 -4.91 29.51 -12.19
N ASN A 218 -4.70 30.83 -12.16
CA ASN A 218 -5.72 31.87 -12.02
C ASN A 218 -6.41 32.23 -13.33
N GLU A 219 -5.91 31.77 -14.48
CA GLU A 219 -6.46 32.06 -15.81
C GLU A 219 -7.28 30.89 -16.33
N ARG A 220 -8.61 30.99 -16.22
CA ARG A 220 -9.55 29.92 -16.60
C ARG A 220 -9.43 29.49 -18.05
N GLU A 221 -9.04 30.39 -18.95
CA GLU A 221 -8.91 30.09 -20.38
C GLU A 221 -7.87 28.99 -20.71
N TYR A 222 -6.98 28.67 -19.79
CA TYR A 222 -5.97 27.62 -19.95
C TYR A 222 -6.42 26.24 -19.45
N TRP A 223 -7.54 26.19 -18.71
CA TRP A 223 -7.99 25.00 -17.99
C TRP A 223 -9.34 24.48 -18.49
N GLU A 224 -9.74 23.28 -18.06
CA GLU A 224 -11.03 22.65 -18.36
C GLU A 224 -11.23 22.35 -19.86
N GLY A 225 -10.13 22.09 -20.58
CA GLY A 225 -10.15 21.62 -21.98
C GLY A 225 -10.17 20.10 -22.11
N ASP A 226 -9.68 19.61 -23.23
CA ASP A 226 -9.66 18.20 -23.62
C ASP A 226 -8.27 17.55 -23.54
N ILE A 227 -7.21 18.35 -23.29
CA ILE A 227 -5.83 17.85 -23.23
C ILE A 227 -5.49 17.47 -21.78
N PRO A 228 -5.13 16.21 -21.49
CA PRO A 228 -4.77 15.80 -20.12
C PRO A 228 -3.54 16.55 -19.59
N PHE A 229 -3.64 17.04 -18.34
CA PHE A 229 -2.54 17.67 -17.62
C PHE A 229 -2.14 16.80 -16.44
N ILE A 230 -0.96 16.17 -16.53
CA ILE A 230 -0.52 15.14 -15.60
C ILE A 230 0.39 15.72 -14.52
N THR A 231 0.11 15.34 -13.28
CA THR A 231 0.90 15.63 -12.08
C THR A 231 1.41 14.32 -11.45
N PRO A 232 2.37 14.34 -10.50
CA PRO A 232 2.81 13.14 -9.80
C PRO A 232 1.70 12.37 -9.06
N GLY A 233 0.59 13.03 -8.69
CA GLY A 233 -0.57 12.42 -8.05
C GLY A 233 -1.30 11.46 -8.99
N ASP A 234 -1.34 11.79 -10.27
CA ASP A 234 -2.04 11.02 -11.31
C ASP A 234 -1.28 9.74 -11.70
N ILE A 235 0.05 9.69 -11.48
CA ILE A 235 0.87 8.53 -11.84
C ILE A 235 0.70 7.42 -10.81
N SER A 236 0.00 6.36 -11.21
CA SER A 236 -0.22 5.15 -10.41
C SER A 236 0.93 4.16 -10.55
N SER A 237 1.26 3.46 -9.46
CA SER A 237 2.17 2.30 -9.52
C SER A 237 1.53 1.06 -10.15
N ASP A 238 0.24 1.09 -10.43
CA ASP A 238 -0.55 -0.07 -10.85
C ASP A 238 -0.76 -0.14 -12.37
N SER A 239 -0.46 0.94 -13.09
CA SER A 239 -0.54 1.02 -14.55
C SER A 239 0.78 1.52 -15.14
N LEU A 240 1.22 0.89 -16.23
CA LEU A 240 2.33 1.39 -17.02
C LEU A 240 1.93 2.58 -17.89
N TYR A 241 0.64 2.73 -18.18
CA TYR A 241 0.13 3.73 -19.11
C TYR A 241 -0.80 4.72 -18.43
N ILE A 242 -0.76 5.98 -18.90
CA ILE A 242 -1.63 7.05 -18.43
C ILE A 242 -2.23 7.80 -19.62
N ASN A 243 -3.53 8.09 -19.56
CA ASN A 243 -4.28 8.82 -20.59
C ASN A 243 -5.14 9.95 -20.02
N SER A 244 -5.18 10.11 -18.71
CA SER A 244 -5.99 11.13 -18.03
C SER A 244 -5.35 11.53 -16.71
N GLY A 245 -5.61 12.75 -16.27
CA GLY A 245 -5.25 13.28 -14.96
C GLY A 245 -6.49 13.86 -14.28
N GLU A 246 -6.30 14.38 -13.08
CA GLU A 246 -7.35 15.11 -12.35
C GLU A 246 -7.79 16.39 -13.09
N ARG A 247 -6.91 16.99 -13.88
CA ARG A 247 -7.13 18.24 -14.59
C ARG A 247 -6.81 18.10 -16.09
N ASN A 248 -7.50 18.91 -16.88
CA ASN A 248 -7.21 19.09 -18.29
C ASN A 248 -6.88 20.54 -18.62
N ILE A 249 -6.16 20.77 -19.72
CA ILE A 249 -5.86 22.09 -20.26
C ILE A 249 -6.50 22.27 -21.65
N THR A 250 -6.72 23.53 -22.02
CA THR A 250 -7.15 23.90 -23.37
C THR A 250 -5.96 23.96 -24.34
N HIS A 251 -6.21 24.14 -25.64
CA HIS A 251 -5.17 24.42 -26.61
C HIS A 251 -4.37 25.69 -26.28
N LYS A 252 -5.02 26.74 -25.74
CA LYS A 252 -4.32 27.94 -25.23
C LYS A 252 -3.42 27.63 -24.03
N GLY A 253 -3.88 26.71 -23.14
CA GLY A 253 -3.06 26.23 -22.03
C GLY A 253 -1.85 25.46 -22.54
N LEU A 254 -1.97 24.67 -23.61
CA LEU A 254 -0.88 23.92 -24.22
C LEU A 254 0.22 24.84 -24.78
N GLU A 255 -0.11 26.06 -25.23
CA GLU A 255 0.90 27.03 -25.68
C GLU A 255 1.82 27.53 -24.52
N LYS A 256 1.40 27.36 -23.28
CA LYS A 256 2.14 27.78 -22.06
C LYS A 256 3.01 26.70 -21.44
N THR A 257 2.88 25.47 -21.93
CA THR A 257 3.57 24.27 -21.40
C THR A 257 4.07 23.39 -22.56
N PRO A 258 5.14 22.63 -22.38
CA PRO A 258 5.57 21.68 -23.41
C PRO A 258 4.52 20.63 -23.69
N SER A 259 4.26 20.39 -24.99
CA SER A 259 3.51 19.23 -25.43
C SER A 259 4.35 17.97 -25.31
N VAL A 260 3.75 16.92 -24.78
CA VAL A 260 4.34 15.60 -24.57
C VAL A 260 3.63 14.61 -25.49
N PRO A 261 4.32 14.08 -26.51
CA PRO A 261 3.70 13.16 -27.45
C PRO A 261 3.39 11.80 -26.82
N LYS A 262 2.38 11.14 -27.36
CA LYS A 262 2.08 9.74 -27.08
C LYS A 262 3.34 8.87 -27.16
N GLY A 263 3.49 7.90 -26.25
CA GLY A 263 4.64 7.00 -26.16
C GLY A 263 5.79 7.56 -25.31
N SER A 264 5.73 8.82 -24.86
CA SER A 264 6.74 9.38 -23.96
C SER A 264 6.69 8.75 -22.58
N VAL A 265 7.84 8.53 -21.95
CA VAL A 265 7.93 8.11 -20.55
C VAL A 265 7.91 9.35 -19.66
N LEU A 266 6.95 9.44 -18.78
CA LEU A 266 6.81 10.47 -17.76
C LEU A 266 7.54 9.99 -16.50
N LEU A 267 8.50 10.76 -16.01
CA LEU A 267 9.27 10.44 -14.80
C LEU A 267 9.16 11.57 -13.78
N THR A 268 8.68 11.25 -12.58
CA THR A 268 8.66 12.23 -11.48
C THR A 268 10.08 12.44 -10.94
N CYS A 269 10.50 13.70 -10.87
CA CYS A 269 11.87 14.09 -10.54
C CYS A 269 11.99 14.98 -9.30
N ILE A 270 10.89 15.27 -8.58
CA ILE A 270 10.88 16.15 -7.41
C ILE A 270 10.09 15.52 -6.26
N GLY A 271 10.63 15.62 -5.04
CA GLY A 271 9.97 15.26 -3.79
C GLY A 271 9.93 13.76 -3.51
N SER A 272 9.01 13.35 -2.62
CA SER A 272 8.87 11.96 -2.16
C SER A 272 8.41 10.99 -3.24
N THR A 273 7.92 11.51 -4.37
CA THR A 273 7.40 10.73 -5.50
C THR A 273 8.44 10.44 -6.58
N ILE A 274 9.70 10.83 -6.38
CA ILE A 274 10.80 10.58 -7.33
C ILE A 274 10.84 9.11 -7.74
N GLY A 275 10.88 8.88 -9.05
CA GLY A 275 10.95 7.56 -9.66
C GLY A 275 9.60 6.94 -10.01
N LYS A 276 8.47 7.58 -9.69
CA LYS A 276 7.20 7.18 -10.30
C LYS A 276 7.28 7.47 -11.80
N ALA A 277 6.84 6.51 -12.62
CA ALA A 277 6.88 6.65 -14.06
C ALA A 277 5.66 6.01 -14.73
N ALA A 278 5.24 6.58 -15.86
CA ALA A 278 4.18 6.07 -16.72
C ALA A 278 4.48 6.39 -18.18
N ILE A 279 3.83 5.70 -19.14
CA ILE A 279 3.89 5.99 -20.57
C ILE A 279 2.63 6.77 -20.95
N ALA A 280 2.79 7.88 -21.63
CA ALA A 280 1.68 8.65 -22.19
C ALA A 280 0.95 7.84 -23.28
N SER A 281 -0.34 7.55 -23.09
CA SER A 281 -1.17 6.82 -24.09
C SER A 281 -1.76 7.74 -25.16
N CYS A 282 -1.72 9.04 -24.94
CA CYS A 282 -2.15 10.11 -25.86
C CYS A 282 -1.20 11.30 -25.73
N ASP A 283 -1.34 12.29 -26.58
CA ASP A 283 -0.67 13.56 -26.42
C ASP A 283 -1.23 14.27 -25.18
N LEU A 284 -0.35 14.82 -24.36
CA LEU A 284 -0.70 15.40 -23.06
C LEU A 284 0.31 16.49 -22.64
N SER A 285 0.15 17.05 -21.47
CA SER A 285 1.14 17.93 -20.83
C SER A 285 1.35 17.57 -19.37
N THR A 286 2.41 18.10 -18.76
CA THR A 286 2.81 17.77 -17.39
C THR A 286 3.21 19.02 -16.60
N ASN A 287 3.17 18.93 -15.28
CA ASN A 287 3.74 19.97 -14.42
C ASN A 287 5.28 19.86 -14.34
N GLN A 288 5.91 20.85 -13.72
CA GLN A 288 7.37 20.97 -13.59
C GLN A 288 8.04 19.87 -12.71
N GLN A 289 7.27 19.05 -12.01
CA GLN A 289 7.80 17.93 -11.23
C GLN A 289 8.09 16.69 -12.09
N ILE A 290 7.61 16.69 -13.33
CA ILE A 290 7.77 15.59 -14.28
C ILE A 290 8.72 16.00 -15.40
N ASN A 291 9.69 15.14 -15.67
CA ASN A 291 10.46 15.15 -16.92
C ASN A 291 9.88 14.08 -17.86
N SER A 292 9.57 14.49 -19.08
CA SER A 292 9.10 13.61 -20.15
C SER A 292 10.29 13.16 -20.99
N LEU A 293 10.45 11.85 -21.14
CA LEU A 293 11.51 11.20 -21.88
C LEU A 293 10.93 10.69 -23.19
N ILE A 294 11.20 11.38 -24.28
CA ILE A 294 10.77 11.01 -25.63
C ILE A 294 11.86 10.10 -26.19
N CYS A 295 11.57 8.79 -26.20
CA CYS A 295 12.53 7.75 -26.60
C CYS A 295 12.92 7.86 -28.05
N SER A 296 14.21 7.63 -28.37
CA SER A 296 14.70 7.42 -29.72
C SER A 296 14.41 5.99 -30.19
N GLU A 297 14.76 5.67 -31.42
CA GLU A 297 14.63 4.32 -31.99
C GLU A 297 15.48 3.25 -31.28
N LYS A 298 16.45 3.65 -30.45
CA LYS A 298 17.35 2.74 -29.73
C LYS A 298 16.71 2.11 -28.50
N ILE A 299 15.70 2.73 -27.90
CA ILE A 299 15.15 2.32 -26.60
C ILE A 299 13.63 2.33 -26.58
N LEU A 300 13.02 1.22 -26.19
CA LEU A 300 11.56 1.10 -26.03
C LEU A 300 11.10 1.81 -24.76
N PRO A 301 10.00 2.58 -24.80
CA PRO A 301 9.43 3.23 -23.61
C PRO A 301 9.16 2.25 -22.46
N GLU A 302 8.62 1.08 -22.77
CA GLU A 302 8.32 0.04 -21.77
C GLU A 302 9.59 -0.54 -21.16
N TYR A 303 10.65 -0.74 -21.96
CA TYR A 303 11.95 -1.16 -21.44
C TYR A 303 12.53 -0.10 -20.51
N LEU A 304 12.47 1.18 -20.90
CA LEU A 304 12.98 2.28 -20.10
C LEU A 304 12.29 2.36 -18.73
N ILE A 305 10.95 2.20 -18.67
CA ILE A 305 10.24 2.14 -17.38
C ILE A 305 10.72 0.97 -16.52
N VAL A 306 10.89 -0.21 -17.12
CA VAL A 306 11.37 -1.38 -16.38
C VAL A 306 12.78 -1.14 -15.86
N TRP A 307 13.65 -0.53 -16.68
CA TRP A 307 15.01 -0.15 -16.27
C TRP A 307 14.95 0.85 -15.09
N ILE A 308 14.17 1.93 -15.20
CA ILE A 308 13.99 2.93 -14.13
C ILE A 308 13.56 2.27 -12.82
N GLN A 309 12.55 1.41 -12.86
CA GLN A 309 12.00 0.73 -11.67
C GLN A 309 13.03 -0.19 -11.00
N ASN A 310 13.92 -0.83 -11.77
CA ASN A 310 14.97 -1.71 -11.24
C ASN A 310 16.22 -0.95 -10.77
N ASN A 311 16.42 0.29 -11.23
CA ASN A 311 17.58 1.13 -10.91
C ASN A 311 17.21 2.37 -10.09
N LEU A 312 16.04 2.37 -9.43
CA LEU A 312 15.54 3.52 -8.67
C LEU A 312 16.52 4.02 -7.60
N GLU A 313 17.21 3.11 -6.91
CA GLU A 313 18.21 3.48 -5.90
C GLU A 313 19.45 4.15 -6.52
N VAL A 314 19.80 3.78 -7.74
CA VAL A 314 20.86 4.46 -8.51
C VAL A 314 20.40 5.86 -8.90
N ILE A 315 19.17 5.98 -9.42
CA ILE A 315 18.57 7.26 -9.84
C ILE A 315 18.47 8.21 -8.63
N LYS A 316 18.06 7.73 -7.48
CA LYS A 316 17.97 8.53 -6.24
C LYS A 316 19.33 9.05 -5.74
N LYS A 317 20.43 8.40 -6.04
CA LYS A 317 21.77 8.91 -5.67
C LYS A 317 22.12 10.23 -6.37
N TYR A 318 21.44 10.53 -7.47
CA TYR A 318 21.61 11.80 -8.20
C TYR A 318 20.72 12.94 -7.64
N THR A 319 19.90 12.68 -6.60
CA THR A 319 19.22 13.75 -5.88
C THR A 319 20.21 14.48 -5.00
N GLY A 320 20.27 15.81 -5.10
CA GLY A 320 21.12 16.61 -4.22
C GLY A 320 20.74 16.48 -2.73
N ILE A 321 21.67 16.84 -1.85
CA ILE A 321 21.44 16.95 -0.38
C ILE A 321 20.62 18.23 -0.13
N GLN A 322 19.33 18.18 -0.38
CA GLN A 322 18.40 19.28 -0.16
C GLN A 322 17.19 18.81 0.65
N ALA A 323 16.51 19.73 1.33
CA ALA A 323 15.29 19.42 2.10
C ALA A 323 14.19 18.78 1.23
N VAL A 324 14.14 19.14 -0.06
CA VAL A 324 13.32 18.48 -1.07
C VAL A 324 14.25 17.88 -2.13
N PRO A 325 14.31 16.56 -2.29
CA PRO A 325 15.16 15.93 -3.30
C PRO A 325 14.68 16.28 -4.72
N ILE A 326 15.64 16.63 -5.61
CA ILE A 326 15.35 17.02 -7.00
C ILE A 326 16.39 16.39 -7.93
N ILE A 327 15.92 15.87 -9.06
CA ILE A 327 16.75 15.49 -10.21
C ILE A 327 16.42 16.46 -11.35
N ASN A 328 17.34 17.39 -11.64
CA ASN A 328 17.15 18.31 -12.75
C ASN A 328 17.39 17.63 -14.12
N LYS A 329 16.95 18.31 -15.19
CA LYS A 329 17.03 17.78 -16.57
C LYS A 329 18.46 17.40 -16.98
N SER A 330 19.46 18.23 -16.64
CA SER A 330 20.86 17.96 -17.02
C SER A 330 21.44 16.78 -16.24
N THR A 331 21.13 16.65 -14.97
CA THR A 331 21.52 15.50 -14.15
C THR A 331 20.88 14.22 -14.68
N LEU A 332 19.58 14.27 -15.01
CA LEU A 332 18.84 13.14 -15.57
C LEU A 332 19.44 12.70 -16.92
N ALA A 333 19.79 13.65 -17.79
CA ALA A 333 20.41 13.38 -19.09
C ALA A 333 21.75 12.65 -18.99
N ASN A 334 22.49 12.87 -17.89
CA ASN A 334 23.80 12.28 -17.65
C ASN A 334 23.78 10.91 -16.95
N ILE A 335 22.59 10.39 -16.61
CA ILE A 335 22.47 9.05 -16.02
C ILE A 335 22.79 7.99 -17.09
N ASP A 336 23.69 7.06 -16.74
CA ASP A 336 24.00 5.93 -17.60
C ASP A 336 22.86 4.92 -17.59
N VAL A 337 22.44 4.48 -18.77
CA VAL A 337 21.40 3.45 -18.97
C VAL A 337 21.96 2.30 -19.79
N ASP A 338 21.65 1.08 -19.37
CA ASP A 338 22.00 -0.12 -20.12
C ASP A 338 20.97 -0.30 -21.25
N VAL A 339 21.44 -0.31 -22.50
CA VAL A 339 20.59 -0.37 -23.70
C VAL A 339 20.91 -1.65 -24.48
N PRO A 340 20.18 -2.75 -24.27
CA PRO A 340 20.27 -3.96 -25.08
C PRO A 340 19.78 -3.72 -26.51
N PHE A 341 20.12 -4.64 -27.43
CA PHE A 341 19.47 -4.65 -28.75
C PHE A 341 17.96 -4.74 -28.62
N LEU A 342 17.22 -4.13 -29.54
CA LEU A 342 15.74 -4.03 -29.49
C LEU A 342 15.05 -5.37 -29.30
N GLU A 343 15.55 -6.44 -29.90
CA GLU A 343 15.01 -7.79 -29.71
C GLU A 343 15.06 -8.25 -28.25
N GLU A 344 16.15 -7.97 -27.55
CA GLU A 344 16.30 -8.32 -26.13
C GLU A 344 15.45 -7.43 -25.22
N GLN A 345 15.30 -6.14 -25.59
CA GLN A 345 14.36 -5.25 -24.90
C GLN A 345 12.91 -5.78 -25.02
N LEU A 346 12.50 -6.20 -26.23
CA LEU A 346 11.16 -6.79 -26.47
C LEU A 346 10.93 -8.05 -25.64
N LYS A 347 11.90 -8.98 -25.60
CA LYS A 347 11.80 -10.20 -24.76
C LYS A 347 11.59 -9.85 -23.28
N LEU A 348 12.36 -8.90 -22.75
CA LEU A 348 12.22 -8.43 -21.38
C LEU A 348 10.84 -7.79 -21.11
N VAL A 349 10.41 -6.92 -22.02
CA VAL A 349 9.10 -6.25 -21.92
C VAL A 349 7.97 -7.27 -21.92
N MET A 350 8.01 -8.30 -22.76
CA MET A 350 7.00 -9.36 -22.80
C MET A 350 6.90 -10.09 -21.45
N VAL A 351 8.03 -10.52 -20.87
CA VAL A 351 8.07 -11.19 -19.56
C VAL A 351 7.50 -10.29 -18.47
N VAL A 352 7.89 -9.01 -18.45
CA VAL A 352 7.41 -8.06 -17.44
C VAL A 352 5.91 -7.79 -17.58
N ARG A 353 5.39 -7.70 -18.80
CA ARG A 353 3.93 -7.55 -19.04
C ARG A 353 3.13 -8.73 -18.48
N GLU A 354 3.60 -9.96 -18.69
CA GLU A 354 2.97 -11.16 -18.11
C GLU A 354 2.97 -11.11 -16.57
N MET A 355 4.10 -10.71 -15.98
CA MET A 355 4.19 -10.55 -14.53
C MET A 355 3.28 -9.45 -14.00
N ASP A 356 3.16 -8.31 -14.69
CA ASP A 356 2.26 -7.22 -14.32
C ASP A 356 0.78 -7.63 -14.46
N SER A 357 0.43 -8.42 -15.47
CA SER A 357 -0.91 -9.02 -15.60
C SER A 357 -1.24 -9.93 -14.42
N LEU A 358 -0.30 -10.80 -14.04
CA LEU A 358 -0.46 -11.67 -12.87
C LEU A 358 -0.57 -10.85 -11.57
N ARG A 359 0.24 -9.82 -11.40
CA ARG A 359 0.17 -8.89 -10.27
C ARG A 359 -1.22 -8.25 -10.14
N HIS A 360 -1.79 -7.81 -11.25
CA HIS A 360 -3.13 -7.21 -11.27
C HIS A 360 -4.20 -8.22 -10.84
N LYS A 361 -4.13 -9.47 -11.34
CA LYS A 361 -5.05 -10.56 -10.93
C LYS A 361 -4.94 -10.86 -9.44
N LEU A 362 -3.72 -10.93 -8.89
CA LEU A 362 -3.51 -11.17 -7.46
C LEU A 362 -4.05 -10.01 -6.60
N LYS A 363 -3.83 -8.74 -6.99
CA LYS A 363 -4.42 -7.59 -6.29
C LYS A 363 -5.94 -7.64 -6.28
N LYS A 364 -6.57 -7.90 -7.43
CA LYS A 364 -8.02 -8.04 -7.54
C LYS A 364 -8.55 -9.17 -6.64
N LYS A 365 -7.85 -10.31 -6.61
CA LYS A 365 -8.18 -11.43 -5.71
C LYS A 365 -8.11 -11.03 -4.24
N GLY A 366 -7.09 -10.26 -3.83
CA GLY A 366 -6.96 -9.75 -2.46
C GLY A 366 -8.16 -8.90 -2.05
N VAL A 367 -8.62 -7.98 -2.90
CA VAL A 367 -9.81 -7.16 -2.65
C VAL A 367 -11.07 -8.04 -2.49
N ILE A 368 -11.25 -9.04 -3.35
CA ILE A 368 -12.40 -9.95 -3.26
C ILE A 368 -12.38 -10.72 -1.93
N LEU A 369 -11.22 -11.25 -1.50
CA LEU A 369 -11.08 -11.97 -0.24
C LEU A 369 -11.42 -11.07 0.97
N THR A 370 -10.95 -9.83 0.97
CA THR A 370 -11.26 -8.86 2.02
C THR A 370 -12.77 -8.58 2.08
N ASN A 371 -13.39 -8.32 0.93
CA ASN A 371 -14.83 -8.04 0.86
C ASN A 371 -15.66 -9.26 1.30
N LEU A 372 -15.28 -10.47 0.90
CA LEU A 372 -15.94 -11.70 1.33
C LEU A 372 -15.85 -11.89 2.85
N THR A 373 -14.68 -11.63 3.46
CA THR A 373 -14.53 -11.71 4.91
C THR A 373 -15.45 -10.71 5.62
N LYS A 374 -15.58 -9.48 5.10
CA LYS A 374 -16.44 -8.44 5.66
C LYS A 374 -17.94 -8.77 5.49
N SER A 375 -18.35 -9.31 4.35
CA SER A 375 -19.76 -9.62 4.06
C SER A 375 -20.33 -10.69 5.00
N LEU A 376 -19.52 -11.57 5.57
CA LEU A 376 -19.97 -12.55 6.56
C LEU A 376 -20.53 -11.92 7.85
N PHE A 377 -20.19 -10.67 8.13
CA PHE A 377 -20.73 -9.90 9.26
C PHE A 377 -21.84 -8.92 8.87
N VAL A 378 -22.12 -8.75 7.57
CA VAL A 378 -23.26 -7.94 7.09
C VAL A 378 -24.51 -8.79 7.17
N GLN A 379 -25.60 -8.22 7.66
CA GLN A 379 -26.92 -8.85 7.60
C GLN A 379 -27.43 -8.79 6.16
N ASP A 380 -27.98 -9.89 5.67
CA ASP A 380 -28.90 -9.83 4.54
C ASP A 380 -30.09 -8.99 4.98
N SER A 381 -30.15 -7.77 4.47
CA SER A 381 -31.34 -6.93 4.57
C SER A 381 -32.35 -7.49 3.54
N ASP A 382 -33.06 -8.54 3.91
CA ASP A 382 -34.29 -8.91 3.20
C ASP A 382 -35.45 -7.96 3.54
#